data_1e8e6cd94818718495476eab59b076bd
#
_entry.id   1e8e6cd94818718495476eab59b076bd
#
_cell.length_a   1.000
_cell.length_b   1.000
_cell.length_c   1.000
_cell.angle_alpha   90.00
_cell.angle_beta   90.00
_cell.angle_gamma   90.00
#
_symmetry.space_group_name_H-M   'P 1'
#
loop_
_entity.id
_entity.type
_entity.pdbx_description
1 polymer ?
#
loop_
_entity_poly.entity_id
_entity_poly.type
_entity_poly.pdbx_seq_one_letter_code
_entity_poly.pdbx_strand_id
1 'polypeptide(L)'
;SGSHDEMVKSNGSFKLTVKIFWILAAIMLAIVLQGILRDGVSTWMPSYIAETFKLDNKISIFTGVFLPLFSIAVVQLTIFLYKKIPGELTLTGFMFGAGVISAFALYATDNTSAVISVLFAATLSGSMHGVNTMMTCMIPPYFGKYGNISFMAGLLNFCTYIGSAASGFGLALFSENFGWHNTLLLWSMIALCGCLLCLSITRIWNKFKIE
;
A
#
# COMPACT_ATOMS: atom_id res chain seq x y z
N SER A 1 38.06 26.23 13.41
CA SER A 1 37.96 25.03 14.25
C SER A 1 36.73 25.08 15.17
N GLY A 2 35.59 25.55 14.69
CA GLY A 2 34.37 25.72 15.50
C GLY A 2 33.07 25.29 14.83
N SER A 3 33.10 24.76 13.61
CA SER A 3 31.88 24.46 12.84
C SER A 3 31.58 22.96 12.67
N HIS A 4 32.41 22.09 13.19
CA HIS A 4 32.19 20.62 13.14
C HIS A 4 31.57 20.00 14.39
N ASP A 5 31.60 20.72 15.52
CA ASP A 5 31.12 20.20 16.81
C ASP A 5 29.63 20.48 17.12
N GLU A 6 28.97 21.34 16.33
CA GLU A 6 27.53 21.63 16.55
C GLU A 6 26.56 20.65 15.85
N MET A 7 27.04 19.76 14.97
CA MET A 7 26.18 18.80 14.26
C MET A 7 25.98 17.47 14.98
N VAL A 8 26.51 17.28 16.18
CA VAL A 8 26.45 15.97 16.91
C VAL A 8 25.62 16.02 18.19
N LYS A 9 24.91 17.10 18.48
CA LYS A 9 24.05 17.17 19.67
C LYS A 9 22.57 17.21 19.34
N SER A 10 22.05 16.15 18.74
CA SER A 10 20.61 15.81 18.81
C SER A 10 20.46 14.37 19.28
N ASN A 11 20.99 14.02 20.42
CA ASN A 11 20.59 12.85 21.19
C ASN A 11 19.26 13.14 21.91
N GLY A 12 18.20 13.43 21.16
CA GLY A 12 16.84 13.31 21.63
C GLY A 12 16.58 11.80 21.85
N SER A 13 16.72 11.33 23.09
CA SER A 13 16.27 9.99 23.46
C SER A 13 14.84 9.80 22.97
N PHE A 14 14.64 8.93 21.98
CA PHE A 14 13.33 8.55 21.48
C PHE A 14 12.57 7.85 22.61
N LYS A 15 11.90 8.62 23.46
CA LYS A 15 10.99 8.07 24.46
C LYS A 15 9.75 7.57 23.73
N LEU A 16 9.77 6.29 23.38
CA LEU A 16 8.65 5.59 22.79
C LEU A 16 7.53 5.53 23.82
N THR A 17 6.65 6.53 23.81
CA THR A 17 5.42 6.47 24.61
C THR A 17 4.58 5.31 24.07
N VAL A 18 3.93 4.54 24.92
CA VAL A 18 3.07 3.40 24.55
C VAL A 18 2.11 3.77 23.41
N LYS A 19 1.59 5.00 23.42
CA LYS A 19 0.71 5.54 22.36
C LYS A 19 1.40 5.58 20.99
N ILE A 20 2.65 6.07 20.94
CA ILE A 20 3.45 6.17 19.69
C ILE A 20 3.77 4.77 19.17
N PHE A 21 4.09 3.84 20.06
CA PHE A 21 4.33 2.45 19.69
C PHE A 21 3.13 1.81 18.96
N TRP A 22 1.92 1.97 19.48
CA TRP A 22 0.71 1.42 18.85
C TRP A 22 0.38 2.09 17.51
N ILE A 23 0.59 3.43 17.39
CA ILE A 23 0.42 4.13 16.12
C ILE A 23 1.40 3.58 15.09
N LEU A 24 2.68 3.44 15.46
CA LEU A 24 3.71 2.94 14.55
C LEU A 24 3.45 1.49 14.15
N ALA A 25 3.09 0.63 15.08
CA ALA A 25 2.74 -0.76 14.81
C ALA A 25 1.56 -0.88 13.81
N ALA A 26 0.54 -0.04 13.98
CA ALA A 26 -0.60 -0.02 13.07
C ALA A 26 -0.23 0.50 11.67
N ILE A 27 0.63 1.53 11.58
CA ILE A 27 1.16 2.03 10.30
C ILE A 27 1.99 0.93 9.62
N MET A 28 2.89 0.27 10.35
CA MET A 28 3.71 -0.83 9.83
C MET A 28 2.84 -1.98 9.30
N LEU A 29 1.80 -2.37 10.04
CA LEU A 29 0.86 -3.39 9.58
C LEU A 29 0.11 -2.96 8.31
N ALA A 30 -0.38 -1.73 8.24
CA ALA A 30 -1.04 -1.20 7.06
C ALA A 30 -0.11 -1.20 5.83
N ILE A 31 1.17 -0.89 6.02
CA ILE A 31 2.18 -0.94 4.94
C ILE A 31 2.45 -2.37 4.48
N VAL A 32 2.49 -3.35 5.39
CA VAL A 32 2.62 -4.76 5.00
C VAL A 32 1.42 -5.20 4.16
N LEU A 33 0.18 -4.89 4.59
CA LEU A 33 -1.03 -5.20 3.83
C LEU A 33 -1.02 -4.53 2.44
N GLN A 34 -0.58 -3.28 2.36
CA GLN A 34 -0.39 -2.56 1.10
C GLN A 34 0.63 -3.26 0.20
N GLY A 35 1.78 -3.69 0.75
CA GLY A 35 2.82 -4.40 0.00
C GLY A 35 2.31 -5.72 -0.59
N ILE A 36 1.53 -6.48 0.18
CA ILE A 36 0.88 -7.72 -0.29
C ILE A 36 0.00 -7.43 -1.51
N LEU A 37 -0.85 -6.40 -1.44
CA LEU A 37 -1.77 -6.07 -2.54
C LEU A 37 -1.05 -5.48 -3.74
N ARG A 38 -0.15 -4.51 -3.54
CA ARG A 38 0.56 -3.82 -4.62
C ARG A 38 1.31 -4.79 -5.52
N ASP A 39 2.16 -5.60 -4.92
CA ASP A 39 3.04 -6.50 -5.65
C ASP A 39 2.34 -7.82 -5.98
N GLY A 40 1.42 -8.27 -5.13
CA GLY A 40 0.59 -9.43 -5.39
C GLY A 40 -0.27 -9.28 -6.64
N VAL A 41 -1.01 -8.16 -6.75
CA VAL A 41 -1.83 -7.88 -7.93
C VAL A 41 -0.97 -7.75 -9.18
N SER A 42 0.12 -6.98 -9.10
CA SER A 42 1.01 -6.76 -10.25
C SER A 42 1.68 -8.03 -10.74
N THR A 43 2.05 -8.94 -9.84
CA THR A 43 2.74 -10.19 -10.15
C THR A 43 1.78 -11.26 -10.67
N TRP A 44 0.61 -11.41 -10.03
CA TRP A 44 -0.28 -12.53 -10.29
C TRP A 44 -1.40 -12.23 -11.29
N MET A 45 -1.65 -10.95 -11.61
CA MET A 45 -2.68 -10.58 -12.58
C MET A 45 -2.47 -11.18 -13.98
N PRO A 46 -1.23 -11.24 -14.55
CA PRO A 46 -1.01 -11.92 -15.82
C PRO A 46 -1.40 -13.39 -15.79
N SER A 47 -1.08 -14.12 -14.71
CA SER A 47 -1.46 -15.53 -14.55
C SER A 47 -2.98 -15.70 -14.44
N TYR A 48 -3.64 -14.87 -13.61
CA TYR A 48 -5.09 -14.85 -13.51
C TYR A 48 -5.76 -14.65 -14.87
N ILE A 49 -5.32 -13.68 -15.65
CA ILE A 49 -5.89 -13.39 -16.99
C ILE A 49 -5.65 -14.57 -17.96
N ALA A 50 -4.44 -15.14 -17.97
CA ALA A 50 -4.12 -16.26 -18.84
C ALA A 50 -4.97 -17.50 -18.51
N GLU A 51 -5.09 -17.85 -17.24
CA GLU A 51 -5.79 -19.05 -16.80
C GLU A 51 -7.31 -18.92 -16.88
N THR A 52 -7.85 -17.76 -16.46
CA THR A 52 -9.29 -17.52 -16.38
C THR A 52 -9.90 -17.32 -17.77
N PHE A 53 -9.28 -16.51 -18.62
CA PHE A 53 -9.82 -16.15 -19.94
C PHE A 53 -9.21 -16.94 -21.08
N LYS A 54 -8.25 -17.85 -20.81
CA LYS A 54 -7.56 -18.67 -21.81
C LYS A 54 -6.97 -17.84 -22.95
N LEU A 55 -6.47 -16.66 -22.62
CA LEU A 55 -5.89 -15.73 -23.58
C LEU A 55 -4.44 -16.06 -23.87
N ASP A 56 -3.97 -15.67 -25.07
CA ASP A 56 -2.58 -15.85 -25.49
C ASP A 56 -1.64 -15.10 -24.52
N ASN A 57 -0.48 -15.69 -24.27
CA ASN A 57 0.58 -15.16 -23.40
C ASN A 57 0.94 -13.70 -23.71
N LYS A 58 0.86 -13.27 -24.99
CA LYS A 58 1.12 -11.88 -25.38
C LYS A 58 0.16 -10.88 -24.73
N ILE A 59 -1.14 -11.20 -24.66
CA ILE A 59 -2.14 -10.33 -24.03
C ILE A 59 -1.94 -10.31 -22.53
N SER A 60 -1.63 -11.46 -21.93
CA SER A 60 -1.34 -11.58 -20.52
C SER A 60 -0.12 -10.76 -20.10
N ILE A 61 0.98 -10.82 -20.88
CA ILE A 61 2.18 -10.02 -20.65
C ILE A 61 1.88 -8.51 -20.73
N PHE A 62 1.01 -8.09 -21.67
CA PHE A 62 0.62 -6.69 -21.79
C PHE A 62 -0.01 -6.14 -20.49
N THR A 63 -0.75 -6.96 -19.75
CA THR A 63 -1.31 -6.55 -18.46
C THR A 63 -0.21 -6.21 -17.45
N GLY A 64 0.88 -6.97 -17.45
CA GLY A 64 2.03 -6.72 -16.58
C GLY A 64 2.74 -5.37 -16.85
N VAL A 65 2.64 -4.84 -18.07
CA VAL A 65 3.16 -3.50 -18.42
C VAL A 65 2.12 -2.42 -18.15
N PHE A 66 0.84 -2.70 -18.40
CA PHE A 66 -0.24 -1.72 -18.24
C PHE A 66 -0.43 -1.31 -16.76
N LEU A 67 -0.37 -2.24 -15.82
CA LEU A 67 -0.60 -1.96 -14.41
C LEU A 67 0.40 -0.94 -13.82
N PRO A 68 1.71 -1.08 -13.99
CA PRO A 68 2.66 -0.08 -13.52
C PRO A 68 2.49 1.30 -14.19
N LEU A 69 2.22 1.35 -15.49
CA LEU A 69 1.97 2.61 -16.20
C LEU A 69 0.73 3.34 -15.66
N PHE A 70 -0.37 2.61 -15.45
CA PHE A 70 -1.57 3.17 -14.85
C PHE A 70 -1.32 3.66 -13.41
N SER A 71 -0.50 2.92 -12.65
CA SER A 71 -0.13 3.28 -11.28
C SER A 71 0.58 4.63 -11.19
N ILE A 72 1.39 5.02 -12.19
CA ILE A 72 2.01 6.35 -12.25
C ILE A 72 0.95 7.45 -12.25
N ALA A 73 -0.09 7.31 -13.06
CA ALA A 73 -1.18 8.28 -13.11
C ALA A 73 -1.93 8.37 -11.76
N VAL A 74 -2.18 7.23 -11.11
CA VAL A 74 -2.86 7.19 -9.80
C VAL A 74 -1.98 7.81 -8.71
N VAL A 75 -0.65 7.62 -8.73
CA VAL A 75 0.28 8.28 -7.81
C VAL A 75 0.23 9.81 -7.99
N GLN A 76 0.22 10.31 -9.22
CA GLN A 76 0.08 11.75 -9.49
C GLN A 76 -1.27 12.29 -8.97
N LEU A 77 -2.34 11.53 -9.19
CA LEU A 77 -3.66 11.86 -8.63
C LEU A 77 -3.63 11.88 -7.09
N THR A 78 -2.96 10.93 -6.46
CA THR A 78 -2.83 10.86 -5.00
C THR A 78 -2.10 12.09 -4.46
N ILE A 79 -0.99 12.51 -5.09
CA ILE A 79 -0.24 13.72 -4.70
C ILE A 79 -1.12 14.98 -4.89
N PHE A 80 -1.90 15.05 -5.95
CA PHE A 80 -2.85 16.14 -6.18
C PHE A 80 -3.94 16.17 -5.10
N LEU A 81 -4.52 15.02 -4.77
CA LEU A 81 -5.54 14.90 -3.72
C LEU A 81 -5.00 15.23 -2.34
N TYR A 82 -3.73 14.94 -2.07
CA TYR A 82 -3.09 15.28 -0.79
C TYR A 82 -3.07 16.79 -0.53
N LYS A 83 -3.01 17.61 -1.58
CA LYS A 83 -3.12 19.07 -1.46
C LYS A 83 -4.52 19.54 -1.06
N LYS A 84 -5.55 18.73 -1.28
CA LYS A 84 -6.96 19.06 -1.02
C LYS A 84 -7.52 18.39 0.22
N ILE A 85 -7.06 17.19 0.52
CA ILE A 85 -7.52 16.38 1.65
C ILE A 85 -6.46 16.41 2.74
N PRO A 86 -6.70 17.13 3.85
CA PRO A 86 -5.72 17.22 4.93
C PRO A 86 -5.61 15.89 5.66
N GLY A 87 -4.38 15.43 5.84
CA GLY A 87 -4.05 14.25 6.64
C GLY A 87 -3.64 13.02 5.82
N GLU A 88 -2.41 12.58 6.05
CA GLU A 88 -1.76 11.47 5.33
C GLU A 88 -2.55 10.17 5.51
N LEU A 89 -2.91 9.82 6.76
CA LEU A 89 -3.65 8.60 7.06
C LEU A 89 -5.11 8.65 6.60
N THR A 90 -5.71 9.86 6.55
CA THR A 90 -7.05 10.04 5.98
C THR A 90 -7.05 9.69 4.49
N LEU A 91 -6.11 10.28 3.74
CA LEU A 91 -5.98 10.00 2.31
C LEU A 91 -5.60 8.54 2.06
N THR A 92 -4.70 7.99 2.87
CA THR A 92 -4.35 6.57 2.82
C THR A 92 -5.58 5.67 3.01
N GLY A 93 -6.44 6.00 3.97
CA GLY A 93 -7.71 5.29 4.19
C GLY A 93 -8.62 5.36 2.96
N PHE A 94 -8.74 6.52 2.32
CA PHE A 94 -9.51 6.66 1.07
C PHE A 94 -8.90 5.87 -0.09
N MET A 95 -7.56 5.83 -0.22
CA MET A 95 -6.89 5.01 -1.24
C MET A 95 -7.12 3.51 -0.99
N PHE A 96 -7.04 3.05 0.25
CA PHE A 96 -7.45 1.68 0.59
C PHE A 96 -8.94 1.43 0.28
N GLY A 97 -9.82 2.39 0.56
CA GLY A 97 -11.24 2.31 0.21
C GLY A 97 -11.48 2.15 -1.30
N ALA A 98 -10.76 2.92 -2.12
CA ALA A 98 -10.77 2.74 -3.57
C ALA A 98 -10.26 1.33 -3.96
N GLY A 99 -9.23 0.83 -3.25
CA GLY A 99 -8.74 -0.54 -3.39
C GLY A 99 -9.81 -1.58 -3.04
N VAL A 100 -10.57 -1.40 -1.95
CA VAL A 100 -11.69 -2.29 -1.57
C VAL A 100 -12.73 -2.35 -2.68
N ILE A 101 -13.18 -1.19 -3.18
CA ILE A 101 -14.18 -1.12 -4.24
C ILE A 101 -13.67 -1.84 -5.49
N SER A 102 -12.43 -1.59 -5.89
CA SER A 102 -11.83 -2.19 -7.08
C SER A 102 -11.64 -3.71 -6.93
N ALA A 103 -11.16 -4.18 -5.77
CA ALA A 103 -10.97 -5.60 -5.51
C ALA A 103 -12.31 -6.36 -5.44
N PHE A 104 -13.31 -5.74 -4.81
CA PHE A 104 -14.65 -6.33 -4.75
C PHE A 104 -15.34 -6.33 -6.13
N ALA A 105 -15.16 -5.27 -6.91
CA ALA A 105 -15.67 -5.24 -8.28
C ALA A 105 -14.97 -6.30 -9.15
N LEU A 106 -13.66 -6.50 -8.98
CA LEU A 106 -12.92 -7.56 -9.65
C LEU A 106 -13.47 -8.96 -9.29
N TYR A 107 -13.73 -9.18 -7.99
CA TYR A 107 -14.37 -10.41 -7.51
C TYR A 107 -15.78 -10.60 -8.08
N ALA A 108 -16.60 -9.56 -8.06
CA ALA A 108 -18.00 -9.62 -8.54
C ALA A 108 -18.11 -9.79 -10.08
N THR A 109 -17.10 -9.34 -10.83
CA THR A 109 -17.04 -9.45 -12.30
C THR A 109 -16.09 -10.57 -12.77
N ASP A 110 -15.72 -11.49 -11.86
CA ASP A 110 -14.89 -12.63 -12.21
C ASP A 110 -15.47 -13.40 -13.41
N ASN A 111 -14.61 -13.84 -14.30
CA ASN A 111 -14.96 -14.53 -15.57
C ASN A 111 -15.84 -13.73 -16.57
N THR A 112 -16.11 -12.44 -16.33
CA THR A 112 -16.97 -11.66 -17.24
C THR A 112 -16.20 -11.09 -18.43
N SER A 113 -15.08 -10.40 -18.19
CA SER A 113 -14.28 -9.75 -19.23
C SER A 113 -12.85 -9.48 -18.73
N ALA A 114 -11.86 -9.92 -19.52
CA ALA A 114 -10.46 -9.66 -19.23
C ALA A 114 -10.14 -8.15 -19.14
N VAL A 115 -10.76 -7.33 -20.02
CA VAL A 115 -10.54 -5.87 -20.03
C VAL A 115 -11.03 -5.23 -18.73
N ILE A 116 -12.24 -5.59 -18.28
CA ILE A 116 -12.84 -5.10 -17.04
C ILE A 116 -11.95 -5.53 -15.86
N SER A 117 -11.51 -6.79 -15.82
CA SER A 117 -10.61 -7.30 -14.79
C SER A 117 -9.29 -6.53 -14.73
N VAL A 118 -8.68 -6.24 -15.88
CA VAL A 118 -7.44 -5.46 -15.95
C VAL A 118 -7.64 -4.03 -15.45
N LEU A 119 -8.74 -3.38 -15.77
CA LEU A 119 -9.05 -2.02 -15.31
C LEU A 119 -9.22 -1.96 -13.77
N PHE A 120 -9.96 -2.89 -13.18
CA PHE A 120 -10.11 -2.95 -11.74
C PHE A 120 -8.79 -3.32 -11.04
N ALA A 121 -8.02 -4.25 -11.59
CA ALA A 121 -6.70 -4.59 -11.06
C ALA A 121 -5.73 -3.40 -11.15
N ALA A 122 -5.74 -2.64 -12.24
CA ALA A 122 -4.93 -1.43 -12.40
C ALA A 122 -5.32 -0.35 -11.37
N THR A 123 -6.62 -0.17 -11.12
CA THR A 123 -7.11 0.77 -10.10
C THR A 123 -6.72 0.30 -8.70
N LEU A 124 -6.83 -0.99 -8.40
CA LEU A 124 -6.39 -1.58 -7.13
C LEU A 124 -4.88 -1.38 -6.92
N SER A 125 -4.06 -1.82 -7.89
CA SER A 125 -2.60 -1.68 -7.83
C SER A 125 -2.18 -0.21 -7.73
N GLY A 126 -2.77 0.66 -8.54
CA GLY A 126 -2.51 2.10 -8.52
C GLY A 126 -2.86 2.75 -7.18
N SER A 127 -4.01 2.39 -6.58
CA SER A 127 -4.40 2.86 -5.25
C SER A 127 -3.38 2.42 -4.19
N MET A 128 -2.85 1.20 -4.26
CA MET A 128 -1.82 0.72 -3.35
C MET A 128 -0.48 1.44 -3.54
N HIS A 129 -0.12 1.84 -4.76
CA HIS A 129 1.04 2.73 -5.00
C HIS A 129 0.81 4.11 -4.38
N GLY A 130 -0.41 4.65 -4.44
CA GLY A 130 -0.79 5.87 -3.73
C GLY A 130 -0.63 5.75 -2.21
N VAL A 131 -1.11 4.65 -1.62
CA VAL A 131 -0.90 4.32 -0.20
C VAL A 131 0.58 4.28 0.14
N ASN A 132 1.39 3.60 -0.67
CA ASN A 132 2.83 3.50 -0.48
C ASN A 132 3.46 4.90 -0.43
N THR A 133 3.16 5.76 -1.39
CA THR A 133 3.69 7.13 -1.47
C THR A 133 3.33 7.94 -0.23
N MET A 134 2.08 7.87 0.23
CA MET A 134 1.66 8.58 1.44
C MET A 134 2.41 8.08 2.68
N MET A 135 2.53 6.77 2.85
CA MET A 135 3.11 6.20 4.06
C MET A 135 4.64 6.27 4.09
N THR A 136 5.32 6.05 2.96
CA THR A 136 6.79 6.00 2.94
C THR A 136 7.45 7.36 2.71
N CYS A 137 6.75 8.31 2.10
CA CYS A 137 7.30 9.64 1.82
C CYS A 137 6.75 10.74 2.75
N MET A 138 5.46 10.69 3.10
CA MET A 138 4.81 11.78 3.84
C MET A 138 4.79 11.57 5.36
N ILE A 139 4.86 10.33 5.86
CA ILE A 139 4.88 10.04 7.29
C ILE A 139 6.27 10.24 7.93
N PRO A 140 7.41 9.79 7.35
CA PRO A 140 8.72 9.90 7.99
C PRO A 140 9.13 11.30 8.43
N PRO A 141 8.82 12.39 7.68
CA PRO A 141 9.18 13.76 8.11
C PRO A 141 8.67 14.16 9.50
N TYR A 142 7.53 13.61 9.95
CA TYR A 142 6.99 13.87 11.28
C TYR A 142 7.87 13.31 12.42
N PHE A 143 8.75 12.38 12.10
CA PHE A 143 9.74 11.84 13.04
C PHE A 143 11.05 12.62 13.05
N GLY A 144 11.18 13.68 12.22
CA GLY A 144 12.35 14.54 12.15
C GLY A 144 12.69 15.21 13.49
N LYS A 145 11.67 15.57 14.28
CA LYS A 145 11.84 16.09 15.65
C LYS A 145 12.58 15.12 16.61
N TYR A 146 12.63 13.85 16.25
CA TYR A 146 13.37 12.79 16.97
C TYR A 146 14.71 12.43 16.30
N GLY A 147 15.09 13.16 15.23
CA GLY A 147 16.36 12.94 14.51
C GLY A 147 16.44 11.70 13.61
N ASN A 148 15.31 11.00 13.37
CA ASN A 148 15.32 9.66 12.77
C ASN A 148 14.51 9.53 11.47
N ILE A 149 14.47 10.56 10.62
CA ILE A 149 13.70 10.54 9.34
C ILE A 149 14.14 9.37 8.46
N SER A 150 15.45 9.22 8.22
CA SER A 150 15.98 8.18 7.34
C SER A 150 15.73 6.78 7.89
N PHE A 151 15.86 6.59 9.20
CA PHE A 151 15.54 5.32 9.85
C PHE A 151 14.06 4.98 9.67
N MET A 152 13.16 5.94 9.89
CA MET A 152 11.72 5.72 9.72
C MET A 152 11.36 5.40 8.27
N ALA A 153 11.91 6.12 7.31
CA ALA A 153 11.69 5.85 5.88
C ALA A 153 12.18 4.44 5.51
N GLY A 154 13.36 4.05 5.99
CA GLY A 154 13.91 2.71 5.79
C GLY A 154 13.06 1.61 6.42
N LEU A 155 12.58 1.82 7.66
CA LEU A 155 11.72 0.88 8.38
C LEU A 155 10.38 0.65 7.66
N LEU A 156 9.73 1.73 7.22
CA LEU A 156 8.46 1.65 6.50
C LEU A 156 8.64 0.98 5.13
N ASN A 157 9.73 1.29 4.43
CA ASN A 157 10.09 0.60 3.18
C ASN A 157 10.36 -0.89 3.41
N PHE A 158 11.06 -1.25 4.47
CA PHE A 158 11.29 -2.65 4.84
C PHE A 158 9.96 -3.40 5.07
N CYS A 159 9.00 -2.79 5.76
CA CYS A 159 7.67 -3.37 5.93
C CYS A 159 6.94 -3.59 4.59
N THR A 160 7.11 -2.68 3.61
CA THR A 160 6.59 -2.87 2.25
C THR A 160 7.14 -4.15 1.63
N TYR A 161 8.46 -4.37 1.73
CA TYR A 161 9.11 -5.57 1.16
C TYR A 161 8.74 -6.87 1.89
N ILE A 162 8.45 -6.82 3.19
CA ILE A 162 7.86 -7.97 3.90
C ILE A 162 6.53 -8.35 3.26
N GLY A 163 5.65 -7.38 3.01
CA GLY A 163 4.39 -7.60 2.31
C GLY A 163 4.58 -8.18 0.91
N SER A 164 5.51 -7.61 0.14
CA SER A 164 5.87 -8.10 -1.20
C SER A 164 6.33 -9.56 -1.18
N ALA A 165 7.23 -9.90 -0.27
CA ALA A 165 7.72 -11.28 -0.13
C ALA A 165 6.60 -12.25 0.27
N ALA A 166 5.73 -11.84 1.20
CA ALA A 166 4.56 -12.63 1.60
C ALA A 166 3.60 -12.84 0.44
N SER A 167 3.42 -11.86 -0.45
CA SER A 167 2.55 -11.99 -1.63
C SER A 167 3.12 -12.95 -2.67
N GLY A 168 4.43 -12.93 -2.90
CA GLY A 168 5.08 -13.77 -3.90
C GLY A 168 4.85 -15.27 -3.67
N PHE A 169 5.03 -15.70 -2.43
CA PHE A 169 4.85 -17.11 -2.05
C PHE A 169 3.43 -17.42 -1.56
N GLY A 170 2.88 -16.55 -0.70
CA GLY A 170 1.59 -16.81 -0.05
C GLY A 170 0.41 -16.81 -1.02
N LEU A 171 0.37 -15.88 -1.98
CA LEU A 171 -0.70 -15.84 -2.97
C LEU A 171 -0.60 -16.96 -4.00
N ALA A 172 0.62 -17.40 -4.36
CA ALA A 172 0.79 -18.58 -5.20
C ALA A 172 0.13 -19.80 -4.56
N LEU A 173 0.54 -20.15 -3.34
CA LEU A 173 -0.04 -21.27 -2.60
C LEU A 173 -1.55 -21.12 -2.40
N PHE A 174 -2.04 -19.92 -2.16
CA PHE A 174 -3.46 -19.70 -1.95
C PHE A 174 -4.25 -19.90 -3.24
N SER A 175 -3.78 -19.36 -4.37
CA SER A 175 -4.45 -19.50 -5.66
C SER A 175 -4.46 -20.95 -6.16
N GLU A 176 -3.37 -21.70 -5.94
CA GLU A 176 -3.27 -23.13 -6.28
C GLU A 176 -4.26 -24.00 -5.48
N ASN A 177 -4.44 -23.72 -4.18
CA ASN A 177 -5.30 -24.53 -3.32
C ASN A 177 -6.77 -24.09 -3.33
N PHE A 178 -7.06 -22.82 -3.50
CA PHE A 178 -8.42 -22.26 -3.35
C PHE A 178 -8.97 -21.62 -4.64
N GLY A 179 -8.14 -21.51 -5.68
CA GLY A 179 -8.51 -20.92 -6.96
C GLY A 179 -8.54 -19.39 -6.98
N TRP A 180 -8.64 -18.83 -8.17
CA TRP A 180 -8.59 -17.38 -8.38
C TRP A 180 -9.76 -16.63 -7.77
N HIS A 181 -10.96 -17.18 -7.84
CA HIS A 181 -12.15 -16.55 -7.26
C HIS A 181 -11.97 -16.20 -5.77
N ASN A 182 -11.47 -17.17 -4.98
CA ASN A 182 -11.20 -16.94 -3.56
C ASN A 182 -9.99 -16.01 -3.34
N THR A 183 -9.03 -16.00 -4.25
CA THR A 183 -7.88 -15.08 -4.20
C THR A 183 -8.34 -13.63 -4.39
N LEU A 184 -9.27 -13.36 -5.30
CA LEU A 184 -9.86 -12.03 -5.50
C LEU A 184 -10.64 -11.57 -4.26
N LEU A 185 -11.36 -12.49 -3.61
CA LEU A 185 -12.03 -12.20 -2.34
C LEU A 185 -11.01 -11.87 -1.23
N LEU A 186 -9.92 -12.63 -1.15
CA LEU A 186 -8.83 -12.38 -0.19
C LEU A 186 -8.23 -10.98 -0.40
N TRP A 187 -8.00 -10.54 -1.64
CA TRP A 187 -7.53 -9.18 -1.92
C TRP A 187 -8.50 -8.12 -1.39
N SER A 188 -9.81 -8.34 -1.55
CA SER A 188 -10.84 -7.44 -1.02
C SER A 188 -10.79 -7.34 0.51
N MET A 189 -10.61 -8.48 1.18
CA MET A 189 -10.50 -8.54 2.65
C MET A 189 -9.24 -7.85 3.16
N ILE A 190 -8.09 -8.04 2.50
CA ILE A 190 -6.83 -7.39 2.87
C ILE A 190 -6.96 -5.86 2.69
N ALA A 191 -7.56 -5.40 1.59
CA ALA A 191 -7.81 -3.99 1.36
C ALA A 191 -8.74 -3.38 2.42
N LEU A 192 -9.80 -4.11 2.80
CA LEU A 192 -10.73 -3.68 3.85
C LEU A 192 -10.05 -3.57 5.21
N CYS A 193 -9.24 -4.55 5.59
CA CYS A 193 -8.45 -4.49 6.82
C CYS A 193 -7.52 -3.26 6.84
N GLY A 194 -6.82 -2.98 5.74
CA GLY A 194 -5.97 -1.80 5.61
C GLY A 194 -6.75 -0.48 5.74
N CYS A 195 -7.93 -0.41 5.10
CA CYS A 195 -8.83 0.75 5.18
C CYS A 195 -9.29 1.02 6.62
N LEU A 196 -9.84 0.01 7.28
CA LEU A 196 -10.32 0.11 8.66
C LEU A 196 -9.20 0.48 9.62
N LEU A 197 -8.02 -0.12 9.45
CA LEU A 197 -6.84 0.16 10.27
C LEU A 197 -6.40 1.62 10.13
N CYS A 198 -6.26 2.14 8.91
CA CYS A 198 -5.86 3.52 8.68
C CYS A 198 -6.88 4.53 9.22
N LEU A 199 -8.18 4.29 8.97
CA LEU A 199 -9.23 5.19 9.45
C LEU A 199 -9.33 5.20 10.98
N SER A 200 -9.16 4.05 11.64
CA SER A 200 -9.23 3.94 13.10
C SER A 200 -8.13 4.75 13.81
N ILE A 201 -6.91 4.78 13.25
CA ILE A 201 -5.78 5.48 13.86
C ILE A 201 -5.65 6.94 13.42
N THR A 202 -6.41 7.39 12.41
CA THR A 202 -6.33 8.76 11.85
C THR A 202 -6.50 9.83 12.92
N ARG A 203 -7.46 9.68 13.85
CA ARG A 203 -7.70 10.64 14.91
C ARG A 203 -6.53 10.75 15.88
N ILE A 204 -5.92 9.62 16.21
CA ILE A 204 -4.79 9.55 17.14
C ILE A 204 -3.54 10.11 16.47
N TRP A 205 -3.33 9.82 15.18
CA TRP A 205 -2.25 10.38 14.37
C TRP A 205 -2.31 11.90 14.26
N ASN A 206 -3.50 12.45 13.96
CA ASN A 206 -3.66 13.89 13.83
C ASN A 206 -3.37 14.64 15.15
N LYS A 207 -3.66 14.03 16.31
CA LYS A 207 -3.24 14.59 17.61
C LYS A 207 -1.74 14.53 17.80
N PHE A 208 -1.09 13.42 17.43
CA PHE A 208 0.36 13.27 17.53
C PHE A 208 1.14 14.29 16.69
N LYS A 209 0.62 14.69 15.53
CA LYS A 209 1.24 15.69 14.64
C LYS A 209 1.29 17.09 15.25
N ILE A 210 0.35 17.42 16.11
CA ILE A 210 0.19 18.73 16.72
C ILE A 210 1.03 18.85 18.01
N GLU A 211 1.29 17.74 18.69
CA GLU A 211 2.19 17.64 19.85
C GLU A 211 3.67 17.67 19.42
#